data_2a9a2a375fd5785400b1b055b360bf49
#
_entry.id   2a9a2a375fd5785400b1b055b360bf49
#
_cell.length_a   1.000
_cell.length_b   1.000
_cell.length_c   1.000
_cell.angle_alpha   90.00
_cell.angle_beta   90.00
_cell.angle_gamma   90.00
#
_symmetry.space_group_name_H-M   'P 1'
#
loop_
_entity.id
_entity.type
_entity.pdbx_description
1 polymer ?
#
loop_
_entity_poly.entity_id
_entity_poly.type
_entity_poly.pdbx_seq_one_letter_code
_entity_poly.pdbx_strand_id
1 'polypeptide(L)'
;MLSKFYIQFLTFLAVICYAVNVKAQDYSLIAAAGQKVYVPLSAKTVKGKMTVSNYGRTLVRNFDYTLSFNGQEIESKHYVLPQALGRYDDTTIEVDVPPYTELGENDLIFTITKVNGERNNATINYASLPRVTVTKVPHRRVVVEEYTGMWCQYCPRGIALMENLAHKYGDD
;
A
#
# COMPACT_ATOMS: atom_id res chain seq x y z
N MET A 1 56.30 -26.59 11.01
CA MET A 1 54.87 -26.89 11.25
C MET A 1 53.97 -25.64 11.21
N LEU A 2 54.40 -24.49 11.66
CA LEU A 2 53.62 -23.24 11.64
C LEU A 2 53.22 -22.76 10.26
N SER A 3 54.03 -22.94 9.21
CA SER A 3 53.73 -22.42 7.87
C SER A 3 52.57 -23.12 7.18
N LYS A 4 52.36 -24.41 7.39
CA LYS A 4 51.25 -25.17 6.86
C LYS A 4 49.91 -24.77 7.51
N PHE A 5 49.96 -24.49 8.79
CA PHE A 5 48.77 -24.02 9.53
C PHE A 5 48.31 -22.61 9.08
N TYR A 6 49.30 -21.73 8.81
CA TYR A 6 49.00 -20.38 8.28
C TYR A 6 48.41 -20.41 6.87
N ILE A 7 48.91 -21.29 6.02
CA ILE A 7 48.39 -21.45 4.67
C ILE A 7 46.95 -22.01 4.69
N GLN A 8 46.69 -23.01 5.54
CA GLN A 8 45.34 -23.56 5.71
C GLN A 8 44.35 -22.53 6.30
N PHE A 9 44.81 -21.69 7.23
CA PHE A 9 43.99 -20.62 7.80
C PHE A 9 43.68 -19.52 6.78
N LEU A 10 44.66 -19.13 5.97
CA LEU A 10 44.47 -18.16 4.88
C LEU A 10 43.55 -18.68 3.76
N THR A 11 43.65 -19.96 3.40
CA THR A 11 42.73 -20.57 2.42
C THR A 11 41.33 -20.69 2.98
N PHE A 12 41.15 -21.01 4.27
CA PHE A 12 39.83 -21.06 4.91
C PHE A 12 39.21 -19.66 5.03
N LEU A 13 40.01 -18.63 5.35
CA LEU A 13 39.54 -17.23 5.35
C LEU A 13 39.16 -16.76 3.94
N ALA A 14 39.92 -17.12 2.92
CA ALA A 14 39.60 -16.79 1.52
C ALA A 14 38.29 -17.48 1.05
N VAL A 15 38.07 -18.74 1.45
CA VAL A 15 36.82 -19.47 1.13
C VAL A 15 35.61 -18.84 1.83
N ILE A 16 35.76 -18.40 3.09
CA ILE A 16 34.73 -17.68 3.83
C ILE A 16 34.41 -16.34 3.13
N CYS A 17 35.44 -15.58 2.71
CA CYS A 17 35.22 -14.31 1.99
C CYS A 17 34.54 -14.51 0.61
N TYR A 18 34.80 -15.64 -0.06
CA TYR A 18 34.12 -16.00 -1.32
C TYR A 18 32.68 -16.47 -1.10
N ALA A 19 32.36 -17.10 0.01
CA ALA A 19 31.02 -17.62 0.31
C ALA A 19 30.03 -16.53 0.75
N VAL A 20 30.49 -15.36 1.21
CA VAL A 20 29.66 -14.23 1.61
C VAL A 20 29.48 -13.26 0.43
N ASN A 21 29.03 -13.76 -0.72
CA ASN A 21 28.42 -12.89 -1.70
C ASN A 21 27.04 -12.47 -1.17
N VAL A 22 27.00 -11.55 -0.21
CA VAL A 22 25.81 -10.79 0.10
C VAL A 22 25.47 -9.99 -1.16
N LYS A 23 24.66 -10.57 -2.04
CA LYS A 23 24.06 -9.81 -3.12
C LYS A 23 23.18 -8.76 -2.46
N ALA A 24 23.71 -7.55 -2.39
CA ALA A 24 22.91 -6.41 -2.02
C ALA A 24 21.66 -6.42 -2.91
N GLN A 25 20.48 -6.28 -2.28
CA GLN A 25 19.22 -6.27 -3.00
C GLN A 25 19.17 -5.00 -3.87
N ASP A 26 19.50 -5.16 -5.15
CA ASP A 26 19.48 -4.04 -6.09
C ASP A 26 18.04 -3.63 -6.42
N TYR A 27 17.15 -4.61 -6.54
CA TYR A 27 15.73 -4.44 -6.86
C TYR A 27 14.89 -4.94 -5.67
N SER A 28 14.58 -4.04 -4.73
CA SER A 28 13.80 -4.37 -3.53
C SER A 28 12.70 -3.35 -3.32
N LEU A 29 11.55 -3.57 -3.97
CA LEU A 29 10.36 -2.76 -3.82
C LEU A 29 9.35 -3.52 -2.95
N ILE A 30 8.93 -2.91 -1.85
CA ILE A 30 7.92 -3.47 -0.94
C ILE A 30 6.63 -2.67 -1.01
N ALA A 31 5.51 -3.31 -0.71
CA ALA A 31 4.22 -2.66 -0.55
C ALA A 31 3.79 -2.68 0.92
N ALA A 32 3.22 -1.60 1.40
CA ALA A 32 2.49 -1.57 2.66
C ALA A 32 1.04 -2.01 2.44
N ALA A 33 0.39 -2.51 3.51
CA ALA A 33 -1.03 -2.84 3.46
C ALA A 33 -1.87 -1.64 3.01
N GLY A 34 -2.78 -1.89 2.08
CA GLY A 34 -3.66 -0.88 1.53
C GLY A 34 -4.75 -0.46 2.49
N GLN A 35 -5.37 0.67 2.21
CA GLN A 35 -6.58 1.08 2.91
C GLN A 35 -7.77 0.23 2.46
N LYS A 36 -8.74 0.01 3.39
CA LYS A 36 -9.97 -0.74 3.10
C LYS A 36 -10.77 -0.04 1.99
N VAL A 37 -11.11 -0.80 0.94
CA VAL A 37 -11.85 -0.32 -0.24
C VAL A 37 -13.24 -0.93 -0.25
N TYR A 38 -14.27 -0.10 -0.31
CA TYR A 38 -15.66 -0.53 -0.48
C TYR A 38 -16.03 -0.52 -1.95
N VAL A 39 -16.35 -1.68 -2.49
CA VAL A 39 -16.60 -1.88 -3.93
C VAL A 39 -18.05 -2.33 -4.13
N PRO A 40 -18.91 -1.49 -4.74
CA PRO A 40 -20.27 -1.90 -5.09
C PRO A 40 -20.27 -3.04 -6.11
N LEU A 41 -21.19 -3.98 -5.97
CA LEU A 41 -21.38 -5.06 -6.95
C LEU A 41 -21.64 -4.53 -8.37
N SER A 42 -22.26 -3.35 -8.48
CA SER A 42 -22.57 -2.70 -9.76
C SER A 42 -21.38 -1.98 -10.39
N ALA A 43 -20.29 -1.76 -9.64
CA ALA A 43 -19.10 -1.10 -10.16
C ALA A 43 -18.25 -2.08 -10.99
N LYS A 44 -17.63 -1.57 -12.06
CA LYS A 44 -16.61 -2.36 -12.77
C LYS A 44 -15.34 -2.48 -11.93
N THR A 45 -14.85 -1.36 -11.42
CA THR A 45 -13.69 -1.26 -10.50
C THR A 45 -13.85 -0.01 -9.63
N VAL A 46 -13.16 0.01 -8.49
CA VAL A 46 -12.99 1.19 -7.63
C VAL A 46 -11.49 1.39 -7.39
N LYS A 47 -11.03 2.63 -7.30
CA LYS A 47 -9.62 2.94 -7.02
C LYS A 47 -9.29 2.64 -5.55
N GLY A 48 -8.40 1.69 -5.33
CA GLY A 48 -7.73 1.46 -4.06
C GLY A 48 -6.37 2.17 -4.02
N LYS A 49 -5.84 2.42 -2.83
CA LYS A 49 -4.54 3.05 -2.65
C LYS A 49 -3.57 2.08 -1.98
N MET A 50 -2.38 1.96 -2.55
CA MET A 50 -1.26 1.18 -2.01
C MET A 50 -0.03 2.08 -1.91
N THR A 51 0.72 1.97 -0.82
CA THR A 51 2.01 2.63 -0.69
C THR A 51 3.12 1.65 -1.06
N VAL A 52 4.03 2.06 -1.92
CA VAL A 52 5.20 1.28 -2.31
C VAL A 52 6.47 2.02 -1.92
N SER A 53 7.45 1.29 -1.36
CA SER A 53 8.70 1.86 -0.84
C SER A 53 9.91 1.14 -1.42
N ASN A 54 10.90 1.90 -1.88
CA ASN A 54 12.11 1.35 -2.48
C ASN A 54 13.22 1.14 -1.44
N TYR A 55 13.52 -0.11 -1.11
CA TYR A 55 14.66 -0.48 -0.26
C TYR A 55 15.86 -0.97 -1.07
N GLY A 56 15.70 -1.07 -2.39
CA GLY A 56 16.77 -1.40 -3.33
C GLY A 56 17.77 -0.26 -3.53
N ARG A 57 18.88 -0.57 -4.17
CA ARG A 57 19.89 0.43 -4.55
C ARG A 57 19.56 1.13 -5.86
N THR A 58 18.75 0.47 -6.69
CA THR A 58 18.40 0.95 -8.03
C THR A 58 17.22 1.91 -7.96
N LEU A 59 17.31 2.99 -8.74
CA LEU A 59 16.22 3.93 -8.94
C LEU A 59 15.05 3.23 -9.65
N VAL A 60 13.86 3.23 -9.05
CA VAL A 60 12.68 2.56 -9.62
C VAL A 60 11.93 3.52 -10.52
N ARG A 61 11.68 3.11 -11.77
CA ARG A 61 10.89 3.87 -12.76
C ARG A 61 9.57 3.21 -13.09
N ASN A 62 9.57 1.89 -13.06
CA ASN A 62 8.38 1.08 -13.29
C ASN A 62 8.46 -0.23 -12.51
N PHE A 63 7.33 -0.89 -12.37
CA PHE A 63 7.26 -2.20 -11.76
C PHE A 63 6.02 -2.96 -12.27
N ASP A 64 6.08 -4.28 -12.18
CA ASP A 64 4.96 -5.16 -12.48
C ASP A 64 4.36 -5.68 -11.17
N TYR A 65 3.05 -5.70 -11.09
CA TYR A 65 2.35 -6.26 -9.96
C TYR A 65 1.20 -7.18 -10.40
N THR A 66 0.80 -8.04 -9.49
CA THR A 66 -0.39 -8.87 -9.63
C THR A 66 -1.34 -8.64 -8.47
N LEU A 67 -2.63 -8.75 -8.73
CA LEU A 67 -3.67 -8.88 -7.73
C LEU A 67 -4.17 -10.32 -7.71
N SER A 68 -4.23 -10.93 -6.54
CA SER A 68 -4.76 -12.29 -6.39
C SER A 68 -5.75 -12.38 -5.24
N PHE A 69 -6.66 -13.35 -5.33
CA PHE A 69 -7.62 -13.71 -4.30
C PHE A 69 -7.69 -15.23 -4.19
N ASN A 70 -7.61 -15.76 -2.99
CA ASN A 70 -7.58 -17.20 -2.73
C ASN A 70 -6.55 -17.97 -3.58
N GLY A 71 -5.38 -17.37 -3.82
CA GLY A 71 -4.31 -17.95 -4.63
C GLY A 71 -4.52 -17.87 -6.13
N GLN A 72 -5.64 -17.33 -6.61
CA GLN A 72 -5.92 -17.13 -8.03
C GLN A 72 -5.58 -15.70 -8.43
N GLU A 73 -4.76 -15.54 -9.49
CA GLU A 73 -4.47 -14.24 -10.08
C GLU A 73 -5.73 -13.68 -10.77
N ILE A 74 -6.08 -12.44 -10.43
CA ILE A 74 -7.23 -11.72 -10.98
C ILE A 74 -6.75 -10.71 -12.04
N GLU A 75 -5.63 -10.04 -11.76
CA GLU A 75 -5.07 -8.99 -12.61
C GLU A 75 -3.55 -9.00 -12.55
N SER A 76 -2.90 -8.76 -13.70
CA SER A 76 -1.48 -8.47 -13.81
C SER A 76 -1.30 -7.16 -14.56
N LYS A 77 -0.48 -6.25 -14.03
CA LYS A 77 -0.34 -4.91 -14.58
C LYS A 77 1.09 -4.39 -14.50
N HIS A 78 1.48 -3.68 -15.56
CA HIS A 78 2.69 -2.86 -15.60
C HIS A 78 2.36 -1.44 -15.14
N TYR A 79 3.10 -0.93 -14.16
CA TYR A 79 2.91 0.41 -13.60
C TYR A 79 4.15 1.27 -13.84
N VAL A 80 3.95 2.42 -14.50
CA VAL A 80 5.01 3.41 -14.71
C VAL A 80 4.83 4.52 -13.68
N LEU A 81 5.87 4.77 -12.89
CA LEU A 81 5.86 5.81 -11.88
C LEU A 81 5.93 7.21 -12.54
N PRO A 82 5.10 8.17 -12.10
CA PRO A 82 5.18 9.55 -12.59
C PRO A 82 6.53 10.20 -12.29
N GLN A 83 7.14 9.83 -11.19
CA GLN A 83 8.48 10.24 -10.76
C GLN A 83 9.25 9.00 -10.30
N ALA A 84 10.52 8.92 -10.70
CA ALA A 84 11.38 7.81 -10.29
C ALA A 84 11.62 7.82 -8.77
N LEU A 85 11.54 6.64 -8.15
CA LEU A 85 11.61 6.44 -6.71
C LEU A 85 13.04 6.09 -6.30
N GLY A 86 13.68 6.97 -5.55
CA GLY A 86 15.02 6.77 -4.99
C GLY A 86 15.02 5.76 -3.84
N ARG A 87 16.22 5.44 -3.35
CA ARG A 87 16.36 4.54 -2.21
C ARG A 87 15.77 5.18 -0.95
N TYR A 88 14.94 4.41 -0.24
CA TYR A 88 14.19 4.79 0.97
C TYR A 88 13.06 5.80 0.72
N ASP A 89 12.79 6.13 -0.54
CA ASP A 89 11.61 6.90 -0.89
C ASP A 89 10.39 5.99 -0.97
N ASP A 90 9.22 6.57 -0.76
CA ASP A 90 7.93 5.92 -0.94
C ASP A 90 6.99 6.77 -1.81
N THR A 91 5.98 6.11 -2.35
CA THR A 91 4.90 6.77 -3.09
C THR A 91 3.61 5.99 -2.98
N THR A 92 2.50 6.68 -3.07
CA THR A 92 1.18 6.06 -3.11
C THR A 92 0.71 5.94 -4.56
N ILE A 93 0.28 4.73 -4.92
CA ILE A 93 -0.24 4.41 -6.23
C ILE A 93 -1.73 4.09 -6.16
N GLU A 94 -2.44 4.23 -7.27
CA GLU A 94 -3.83 3.80 -7.42
C GLU A 94 -3.89 2.46 -8.14
N VAL A 95 -4.68 1.55 -7.58
CA VAL A 95 -4.90 0.20 -8.07
C VAL A 95 -6.39 0.01 -8.37
N ASP A 96 -6.72 -0.58 -9.50
CA ASP A 96 -8.09 -0.91 -9.86
C ASP A 96 -8.56 -2.15 -9.07
N VAL A 97 -9.60 -2.00 -8.26
CA VAL A 97 -10.14 -3.06 -7.40
C VAL A 97 -11.49 -3.48 -7.92
N PRO A 98 -11.64 -4.69 -8.49
CA PRO A 98 -12.93 -5.21 -8.93
C PRO A 98 -13.77 -5.68 -7.73
N PRO A 99 -15.11 -5.70 -7.84
CA PRO A 99 -15.97 -6.35 -6.85
C PRO A 99 -15.74 -7.86 -6.86
N TYR A 100 -16.10 -8.51 -5.76
CA TYR A 100 -16.25 -9.96 -5.72
C TYR A 100 -17.70 -10.36 -5.94
N THR A 101 -17.96 -11.62 -6.23
CA THR A 101 -19.32 -12.15 -6.47
C THR A 101 -20.17 -12.18 -5.20
N GLU A 102 -19.52 -12.30 -4.04
CA GLU A 102 -20.18 -12.37 -2.74
C GLU A 102 -19.97 -11.08 -1.95
N LEU A 103 -20.97 -10.68 -1.17
CA LEU A 103 -20.90 -9.54 -0.27
C LEU A 103 -19.98 -9.84 0.93
N GLY A 104 -19.37 -8.80 1.46
CA GLY A 104 -18.55 -8.89 2.66
C GLY A 104 -17.07 -8.67 2.41
N GLU A 105 -16.25 -9.00 3.41
CA GLU A 105 -14.80 -8.84 3.38
C GLU A 105 -14.15 -9.97 2.56
N ASN A 106 -13.35 -9.58 1.59
CA ASN A 106 -12.62 -10.50 0.71
C ASN A 106 -11.34 -9.82 0.21
N ASP A 107 -10.32 -9.91 1.05
CA ASP A 107 -9.06 -9.21 0.85
C ASP A 107 -8.30 -9.72 -0.37
N LEU A 108 -7.74 -8.79 -1.12
CA LEU A 108 -6.82 -9.07 -2.20
C LEU A 108 -5.39 -9.10 -1.70
N ILE A 109 -4.56 -9.88 -2.35
CA ILE A 109 -3.10 -9.84 -2.18
C ILE A 109 -2.51 -9.08 -3.38
N PHE A 110 -1.86 -7.97 -3.08
CA PHE A 110 -1.07 -7.20 -4.03
C PHE A 110 0.36 -7.69 -3.97
N THR A 111 0.92 -8.16 -5.09
CA THR A 111 2.28 -8.71 -5.15
C THR A 111 3.10 -7.98 -6.20
N ILE A 112 4.24 -7.42 -5.83
CA ILE A 112 5.19 -6.79 -6.77
C ILE A 112 6.13 -7.88 -7.30
N THR A 113 6.02 -8.18 -8.58
CA THR A 113 6.75 -9.28 -9.22
C THR A 113 8.07 -8.85 -9.83
N LYS A 114 8.09 -7.68 -10.48
CA LYS A 114 9.29 -7.13 -11.14
C LYS A 114 9.46 -5.65 -10.82
N VAL A 115 10.69 -5.18 -10.91
CA VAL A 115 11.11 -3.78 -10.75
C VAL A 115 12.05 -3.44 -11.92
N ASN A 116 11.71 -2.43 -12.73
CA ASN A 116 12.43 -2.06 -13.95
C ASN A 116 12.67 -3.25 -14.92
N GLY A 117 11.74 -4.21 -14.97
CA GLY A 117 11.85 -5.42 -15.79
C GLY A 117 12.57 -6.60 -15.12
N GLU A 118 13.32 -6.38 -14.05
CA GLU A 118 14.04 -7.39 -13.28
C GLU A 118 13.19 -7.95 -12.15
N ARG A 119 13.50 -9.18 -11.70
CA ARG A 119 12.78 -9.81 -10.57
C ARG A 119 12.90 -8.97 -9.31
N ASN A 120 11.78 -8.74 -8.63
CA ASN A 120 11.79 -8.12 -7.32
C ASN A 120 12.45 -9.05 -6.28
N ASN A 121 13.54 -8.59 -5.66
CA ASN A 121 14.33 -9.36 -4.68
C ASN A 121 13.93 -9.06 -3.24
N ALA A 122 12.85 -8.31 -3.00
CA ALA A 122 12.35 -8.06 -1.67
C ALA A 122 11.95 -9.37 -0.97
N THR A 123 12.33 -9.52 0.30
CA THR A 123 11.97 -10.69 1.11
C THR A 123 10.44 -10.80 1.28
N ILE A 124 9.77 -9.65 1.43
CA ILE A 124 8.32 -9.54 1.47
C ILE A 124 7.92 -8.62 0.31
N ASN A 125 7.45 -9.21 -0.78
CA ASN A 125 7.07 -8.50 -1.99
C ASN A 125 5.55 -8.39 -2.18
N TYR A 126 4.77 -8.72 -1.15
CA TYR A 126 3.31 -8.70 -1.17
C TYR A 126 2.73 -7.96 0.04
N ALA A 127 1.52 -7.47 -0.11
CA ALA A 127 0.74 -6.84 0.96
C ALA A 127 -0.76 -7.07 0.76
N SER A 128 -1.53 -7.02 1.85
CA SER A 128 -3.00 -7.08 1.79
C SER A 128 -3.58 -5.77 1.28
N LEU A 129 -4.56 -5.87 0.39
CA LEU A 129 -5.44 -4.79 -0.03
C LEU A 129 -6.87 -5.16 0.39
N PRO A 130 -7.32 -4.69 1.59
CA PRO A 130 -8.62 -5.04 2.12
C PRO A 130 -9.75 -4.55 1.22
N ARG A 131 -10.57 -5.48 0.73
CA ARG A 131 -11.74 -5.22 -0.11
C ARG A 131 -13.00 -5.65 0.61
N VAL A 132 -14.02 -4.77 0.60
CA VAL A 132 -15.37 -5.09 1.07
C VAL A 132 -16.33 -4.91 -0.10
N THR A 133 -16.91 -6.01 -0.56
CA THR A 133 -17.94 -5.96 -1.60
C THR A 133 -19.29 -5.65 -0.96
N VAL A 134 -19.94 -4.60 -1.46
CA VAL A 134 -21.21 -4.07 -0.91
C VAL A 134 -22.25 -3.92 -2.01
N THR A 135 -23.52 -3.87 -1.62
CA THR A 135 -24.61 -3.57 -2.59
C THR A 135 -24.53 -2.15 -3.10
N LYS A 136 -24.21 -1.21 -2.22
CA LYS A 136 -23.97 0.21 -2.52
C LYS A 136 -23.06 0.81 -1.44
N VAL A 137 -22.31 1.83 -1.82
CA VAL A 137 -21.56 2.64 -0.83
C VAL A 137 -22.55 3.62 -0.19
N PRO A 138 -22.72 3.62 1.14
CA PRO A 138 -23.57 4.58 1.81
C PRO A 138 -23.02 6.00 1.62
N HIS A 139 -23.91 6.96 1.42
CA HIS A 139 -23.54 8.36 1.41
C HIS A 139 -23.02 8.78 2.80
N ARG A 140 -21.83 9.36 2.82
CA ARG A 140 -21.20 9.78 4.07
C ARG A 140 -21.76 11.13 4.48
N ARG A 141 -22.39 11.20 5.65
CA ARG A 141 -22.88 12.45 6.22
C ARG A 141 -22.06 12.83 7.43
N VAL A 142 -21.85 14.12 7.61
CA VAL A 142 -21.21 14.70 8.81
C VAL A 142 -22.30 15.02 9.81
N VAL A 143 -22.19 14.49 11.02
CA VAL A 143 -23.05 14.89 12.15
C VAL A 143 -22.29 15.97 12.91
N VAL A 144 -22.91 17.12 13.08
CA VAL A 144 -22.41 18.22 13.91
C VAL A 144 -23.35 18.38 15.08
N GLU A 145 -22.84 18.29 16.29
CA GLU A 145 -23.59 18.42 17.52
C GLU A 145 -23.12 19.65 18.31
N GLU A 146 -24.04 20.44 18.81
CA GLU A 146 -23.75 21.57 19.68
C GLU A 146 -24.39 21.32 21.06
N TYR A 147 -23.60 21.48 22.11
CA TYR A 147 -24.07 21.42 23.49
C TYR A 147 -24.26 22.82 24.00
N THR A 148 -25.50 23.16 24.31
CA THR A 148 -25.91 24.49 24.79
C THR A 148 -26.71 24.42 26.09
N GLY A 149 -26.81 25.54 26.80
CA GLY A 149 -27.59 25.65 28.01
C GLY A 149 -27.99 27.10 28.31
N MET A 150 -29.06 27.32 29.08
CA MET A 150 -29.58 28.65 29.37
C MET A 150 -28.59 29.58 30.09
N TRP A 151 -27.58 29.01 30.76
CA TRP A 151 -26.48 29.74 31.44
C TRP A 151 -25.24 29.97 30.56
N CYS A 152 -25.27 29.56 29.33
CA CYS A 152 -24.10 29.62 28.44
C CYS A 152 -24.03 30.99 27.76
N GLN A 153 -23.13 31.83 28.21
CA GLN A 153 -22.95 33.20 27.73
C GLN A 153 -22.48 33.28 26.25
N TYR A 154 -21.80 32.21 25.74
CA TYR A 154 -21.24 32.17 24.38
C TYR A 154 -22.04 31.31 23.40
N CYS A 155 -23.04 30.58 23.87
CA CYS A 155 -23.85 29.67 23.07
C CYS A 155 -24.65 30.33 21.93
N PRO A 156 -25.08 31.60 21.99
CA PRO A 156 -25.71 32.23 20.84
C PRO A 156 -24.86 32.26 19.57
N ARG A 157 -23.52 32.27 19.72
CA ARG A 157 -22.61 32.19 18.57
C ARG A 157 -22.58 30.78 17.95
N GLY A 158 -22.64 29.76 18.79
CA GLY A 158 -22.71 28.36 18.36
C GLY A 158 -24.03 28.09 17.62
N ILE A 159 -25.15 28.53 18.16
CA ILE A 159 -26.47 28.40 17.53
C ILE A 159 -26.47 29.07 16.14
N ALA A 160 -25.98 30.31 16.03
CA ALA A 160 -25.87 30.99 14.76
C ALA A 160 -24.94 30.26 13.75
N LEU A 161 -23.85 29.64 14.24
CA LEU A 161 -22.99 28.80 13.41
C LEU A 161 -23.73 27.56 12.90
N MET A 162 -24.48 26.86 13.77
CA MET A 162 -25.25 25.68 13.39
C MET A 162 -26.34 26.00 12.36
N GLU A 163 -27.06 27.14 12.54
CA GLU A 163 -28.04 27.63 11.58
C GLU A 163 -27.39 27.90 10.20
N ASN A 164 -26.23 28.57 10.18
CA ASN A 164 -25.48 28.82 8.95
C ASN A 164 -25.01 27.51 8.29
N LEU A 165 -24.54 26.51 9.05
CA LEU A 165 -24.12 25.20 8.54
C LEU A 165 -25.35 24.45 7.98
N ALA A 166 -26.47 24.44 8.71
CA ALA A 166 -27.70 23.81 8.24
C ALA A 166 -28.22 24.46 6.94
N HIS A 167 -28.16 25.79 6.85
CA HIS A 167 -28.58 26.52 5.65
C HIS A 167 -27.64 26.23 4.44
N LYS A 168 -26.36 26.07 4.70
CA LYS A 168 -25.37 25.90 3.62
C LYS A 168 -25.23 24.44 3.14
N TYR A 169 -25.42 23.47 4.04
CA TYR A 169 -25.11 22.05 3.83
C TYR A 169 -26.23 21.09 4.26
N GLY A 170 -27.35 21.59 4.71
CA GLY A 170 -28.42 20.77 5.31
C GLY A 170 -29.13 19.83 4.33
N ASP A 171 -28.97 20.03 3.03
CA ASP A 171 -29.57 19.21 1.97
C ASP A 171 -28.59 18.14 1.42
N ASP A 172 -27.35 18.06 1.92
CA ASP A 172 -26.30 17.11 1.49
C ASP A 172 -26.29 15.80 2.32
#